data_b4b020575bf2f936b5f713ae90cb0f34
#
_entry.id   b4b020575bf2f936b5f713ae90cb0f34
#
_cell.length_a   1.000
_cell.length_b   1.000
_cell.length_c   1.000
_cell.angle_alpha   90.00
_cell.angle_beta   90.00
_cell.angle_gamma   90.00
#
_symmetry.space_group_name_H-M   'P 1'
#
loop_
_entity.id
_entity.type
_entity.pdbx_description
1 polymer ?
#
loop_
_entity_poly.entity_id
_entity_poly.type
_entity_poly.pdbx_seq_one_letter_code
_entity_poly.pdbx_strand_id
1 'polypeptide(L)'
;PAAAGPRDGRAGAKAEVDRLYGEAEAATERYNAARENTRRLRAEVDRAQDRAARAQEGVNRMRDTLGSMAGAQYRSGAIDPSVQLLLSSDPDSYLERAAFLDREGERRAALLRKLRGAARTIARTRAEAGHALAGLERDREAVARHKRTVEDKLARARRLLASLPAEDRAALDHAASDAPSAPGAASPRATAALDAARRALGRPYVWGANGPTAFDCSGLTQWAYAQAGVSLPRTSQEQRHAGRVVPLSQARPGDLVAYRADASHIAMYAGNGQVIHAPHPGAPVRYDPVGMLPVSSVTRV
;
A
#
# COMPACT_ATOMS: atom_id res chain seq x y z
N PRO A 1 -34.21 36.29 -24.10
CA PRO A 1 -33.19 35.36 -23.64
C PRO A 1 -31.90 35.76 -24.34
N ALA A 2 -30.96 36.37 -23.57
CA ALA A 2 -29.63 36.71 -24.07
C ALA A 2 -28.90 35.41 -24.43
N ALA A 3 -28.47 35.28 -25.70
CA ALA A 3 -27.58 34.19 -26.09
C ALA A 3 -26.26 34.35 -25.34
N ALA A 4 -25.83 33.31 -24.63
CA ALA A 4 -24.54 33.29 -23.97
C ALA A 4 -23.44 33.60 -25.01
N GLY A 5 -22.63 34.62 -24.74
CA GLY A 5 -21.58 35.06 -25.67
C GLY A 5 -20.46 34.01 -25.77
N PRO A 6 -19.62 34.03 -26.82
CA PRO A 6 -18.53 33.08 -27.04
C PRO A 6 -17.55 32.96 -25.86
N ARG A 7 -17.42 33.98 -25.00
CA ARG A 7 -16.57 33.99 -23.79
C ARG A 7 -17.16 33.17 -22.67
N ASP A 8 -18.50 33.12 -22.50
CA ASP A 8 -19.16 32.32 -21.46
C ASP A 8 -19.06 30.83 -21.76
N GLY A 9 -19.14 30.44 -23.04
CA GLY A 9 -18.94 29.05 -23.47
C GLY A 9 -17.50 28.54 -23.25
N ARG A 10 -16.51 29.43 -23.43
CA ARG A 10 -15.07 29.10 -23.20
C ARG A 10 -14.76 28.91 -21.74
N ALA A 11 -15.22 29.80 -20.86
CA ALA A 11 -15.04 29.68 -19.41
C ALA A 11 -15.70 28.40 -18.86
N GLY A 12 -16.89 28.06 -19.39
CA GLY A 12 -17.59 26.83 -19.03
C GLY A 12 -16.83 25.55 -19.46
N ALA A 13 -16.27 25.56 -20.68
CA ALA A 13 -15.50 24.40 -21.16
C ALA A 13 -14.19 24.19 -20.37
N LYS A 14 -13.49 25.28 -20.03
CA LYS A 14 -12.32 25.22 -19.16
C LYS A 14 -12.65 24.62 -17.79
N ALA A 15 -13.69 25.16 -17.15
CA ALA A 15 -14.13 24.67 -15.83
C ALA A 15 -14.51 23.17 -15.86
N GLU A 16 -15.12 22.72 -16.97
CA GLU A 16 -15.48 21.33 -17.17
C GLU A 16 -14.23 20.42 -17.36
N VAL A 17 -13.21 20.88 -18.10
CA VAL A 17 -11.93 20.17 -18.24
C VAL A 17 -11.24 20.05 -16.89
N ASP A 18 -11.15 21.15 -16.13
CA ASP A 18 -10.55 21.16 -14.78
C ASP A 18 -11.29 20.24 -13.82
N ARG A 19 -12.63 20.20 -13.90
CA ARG A 19 -13.47 19.28 -13.15
C ARG A 19 -13.17 17.82 -13.50
N LEU A 20 -13.12 17.50 -14.79
CA LEU A 20 -12.84 16.14 -15.28
C LEU A 20 -11.44 15.66 -14.87
N TYR A 21 -10.44 16.53 -14.93
CA TYR A 21 -9.10 16.20 -14.43
C TYR A 21 -9.09 15.98 -12.92
N GLY A 22 -9.76 16.82 -12.12
CA GLY A 22 -9.89 16.63 -10.69
C GLY A 22 -10.57 15.31 -10.32
N GLU A 23 -11.63 14.93 -11.05
CA GLU A 23 -12.30 13.65 -10.84
C GLU A 23 -11.42 12.46 -11.28
N ALA A 24 -10.60 12.61 -12.34
CA ALA A 24 -9.64 11.61 -12.75
C ALA A 24 -8.51 11.43 -11.72
N GLU A 25 -8.01 12.52 -11.13
CA GLU A 25 -7.01 12.47 -10.06
C GLU A 25 -7.55 11.76 -8.81
N ALA A 26 -8.76 12.13 -8.37
CA ALA A 26 -9.41 11.45 -7.25
C ALA A 26 -9.63 9.94 -7.51
N ALA A 27 -9.98 9.57 -8.76
CA ALA A 27 -10.09 8.17 -9.15
C ALA A 27 -8.72 7.47 -9.23
N THR A 28 -7.67 8.19 -9.65
CA THR A 28 -6.28 7.70 -9.68
C THR A 28 -5.79 7.37 -8.27
N GLU A 29 -6.04 8.24 -7.31
CA GLU A 29 -5.66 8.00 -5.92
C GLU A 29 -6.39 6.78 -5.32
N ARG A 30 -7.68 6.61 -5.61
CA ARG A 30 -8.44 5.40 -5.22
C ARG A 30 -7.90 4.13 -5.90
N TYR A 31 -7.49 4.22 -7.15
CA TYR A 31 -6.83 3.12 -7.87
C TYR A 31 -5.50 2.77 -7.20
N ASN A 32 -4.69 3.77 -6.89
CA ASN A 32 -3.39 3.58 -6.22
C ASN A 32 -3.56 2.92 -4.85
N ALA A 33 -4.52 3.39 -4.04
CA ALA A 33 -4.86 2.81 -2.73
C ALA A 33 -5.30 1.33 -2.86
N ALA A 34 -6.21 1.03 -3.78
CA ALA A 34 -6.68 -0.34 -4.01
C ALA A 34 -5.54 -1.26 -4.50
N ARG A 35 -4.66 -0.75 -5.35
CA ARG A 35 -3.48 -1.49 -5.85
C ARG A 35 -2.47 -1.80 -4.74
N GLU A 36 -2.23 -0.84 -3.86
CA GLU A 36 -1.33 -1.02 -2.72
C GLU A 36 -1.90 -2.02 -1.72
N ASN A 37 -3.20 -1.92 -1.42
CA ASN A 37 -3.89 -2.88 -0.58
C ASN A 37 -3.86 -4.30 -1.17
N THR A 38 -4.04 -4.43 -2.49
CA THR A 38 -3.88 -5.70 -3.22
C THR A 38 -2.50 -6.31 -3.01
N ARG A 39 -1.42 -5.50 -3.07
CA ARG A 39 -0.04 -5.97 -2.81
C ARG A 39 0.13 -6.46 -1.38
N ARG A 40 -0.39 -5.70 -0.42
CA ARG A 40 -0.34 -6.05 1.00
C ARG A 40 -1.05 -7.37 1.28
N LEU A 41 -2.28 -7.53 0.77
CA LEU A 41 -3.07 -8.75 0.96
C LEU A 41 -2.43 -9.98 0.30
N ARG A 42 -1.80 -9.83 -0.87
CA ARG A 42 -1.01 -10.92 -1.47
C ARG A 42 0.12 -11.37 -0.55
N ALA A 43 0.91 -10.44 -0.03
CA ALA A 43 1.97 -10.78 0.90
C ALA A 43 1.45 -11.41 2.22
N GLU A 44 0.25 -11.06 2.67
CA GLU A 44 -0.41 -11.73 3.80
C GLU A 44 -0.80 -13.17 3.47
N VAL A 45 -1.37 -13.42 2.30
CA VAL A 45 -1.72 -14.78 1.83
C VAL A 45 -0.46 -15.64 1.75
N ASP A 46 0.60 -15.16 1.12
CA ASP A 46 1.87 -15.88 0.99
C ASP A 46 2.44 -16.26 2.36
N ARG A 47 2.51 -15.30 3.29
CA ARG A 47 2.96 -15.57 4.66
C ARG A 47 2.06 -16.55 5.42
N ALA A 48 0.73 -16.52 5.18
CA ALA A 48 -0.19 -17.45 5.79
C ALA A 48 0.00 -18.88 5.24
N GLN A 49 0.20 -19.01 3.93
CA GLN A 49 0.51 -20.29 3.28
C GLN A 49 1.80 -20.91 3.84
N ASP A 50 2.87 -20.13 3.95
CA ASP A 50 4.15 -20.58 4.53
C ASP A 50 4.00 -21.04 5.99
N ARG A 51 3.23 -20.30 6.81
CA ARG A 51 2.95 -20.71 8.20
C ARG A 51 2.16 -22.01 8.25
N ALA A 52 1.16 -22.16 7.38
CA ALA A 52 0.35 -23.38 7.31
C ALA A 52 1.18 -24.59 6.89
N ALA A 53 2.07 -24.42 5.89
CA ALA A 53 2.98 -25.48 5.43
C ALA A 53 3.91 -25.96 6.56
N ARG A 54 4.60 -25.04 7.23
CA ARG A 54 5.47 -25.37 8.37
C ARG A 54 4.72 -26.06 9.52
N ALA A 55 3.51 -25.62 9.83
CA ALA A 55 2.68 -26.25 10.86
C ALA A 55 2.25 -27.65 10.43
N GLN A 56 1.91 -27.85 9.15
CA GLN A 56 1.53 -29.16 8.61
C GLN A 56 2.71 -30.16 8.66
N GLU A 57 3.92 -29.74 8.33
CA GLU A 57 5.13 -30.56 8.48
C GLU A 57 5.35 -30.97 9.95
N GLY A 58 5.13 -30.05 10.90
CA GLY A 58 5.17 -30.35 12.32
C GLY A 58 4.13 -31.41 12.73
N VAL A 59 2.91 -31.31 12.21
CA VAL A 59 1.85 -32.31 12.45
C VAL A 59 2.26 -33.67 11.87
N ASN A 60 2.80 -33.72 10.67
CA ASN A 60 3.24 -34.96 10.03
C ASN A 60 4.33 -35.63 10.86
N ARG A 61 5.38 -34.92 11.26
CA ARG A 61 6.43 -35.47 12.15
C ARG A 61 5.87 -36.01 13.47
N MET A 62 4.92 -35.32 14.10
CA MET A 62 4.28 -35.78 15.33
C MET A 62 3.43 -37.04 15.10
N ARG A 63 2.73 -37.15 13.97
CA ARG A 63 1.98 -38.34 13.57
C ARG A 63 2.88 -39.55 13.35
N ASP A 64 4.00 -39.35 12.65
CA ASP A 64 5.01 -40.41 12.41
C ASP A 64 5.58 -40.94 13.74
N THR A 65 5.87 -40.03 14.68
CA THR A 65 6.34 -40.42 16.02
C THR A 65 5.25 -41.21 16.76
N LEU A 66 4.00 -40.76 16.76
CA LEU A 66 2.89 -41.49 17.40
C LEU A 66 2.63 -42.84 16.73
N GLY A 67 2.71 -42.89 15.38
CA GLY A 67 2.57 -44.12 14.64
C GLY A 67 3.66 -45.16 14.95
N SER A 68 4.91 -44.70 15.07
CA SER A 68 6.03 -45.59 15.45
C SER A 68 5.90 -46.14 16.88
N MET A 69 5.43 -45.29 17.82
CA MET A 69 5.16 -45.71 19.20
C MET A 69 4.03 -46.76 19.28
N ALA A 70 2.90 -46.48 18.56
CA ALA A 70 1.79 -47.42 18.52
C ALA A 70 2.17 -48.76 17.84
N GLY A 71 2.95 -48.70 16.75
CA GLY A 71 3.48 -49.90 16.11
C GLY A 71 4.41 -50.71 16.96
N ALA A 72 5.26 -50.07 17.78
CA ALA A 72 6.12 -50.76 18.74
C ALA A 72 5.30 -51.47 19.84
N GLN A 73 4.28 -50.80 20.37
CA GLN A 73 3.39 -51.36 21.39
C GLN A 73 2.58 -52.54 20.83
N TYR A 74 2.10 -52.47 19.60
CA TYR A 74 1.40 -53.59 18.97
C TYR A 74 2.30 -54.81 18.79
N ARG A 75 3.56 -54.63 18.36
CA ARG A 75 4.52 -55.73 18.16
C ARG A 75 5.01 -56.34 19.46
N SER A 76 4.97 -55.64 20.60
CA SER A 76 5.34 -56.14 21.91
C SER A 76 4.30 -57.06 22.58
N GLY A 77 3.21 -57.43 21.86
CA GLY A 77 2.28 -58.47 22.30
C GLY A 77 1.09 -57.97 23.14
N ALA A 78 0.72 -56.69 23.00
CA ALA A 78 -0.57 -56.10 23.42
C ALA A 78 -0.96 -56.22 24.91
N ILE A 79 -0.12 -56.66 25.82
CA ILE A 79 -0.41 -56.55 27.26
C ILE A 79 -0.08 -55.11 27.66
N ASP A 80 -1.08 -54.40 28.21
CA ASP A 80 -0.87 -53.04 28.69
C ASP A 80 0.29 -53.02 29.72
N PRO A 81 1.29 -52.17 29.56
CA PRO A 81 2.43 -52.09 30.50
C PRO A 81 2.00 -51.86 31.95
N SER A 82 0.85 -51.26 32.21
CA SER A 82 0.27 -51.08 33.53
C SER A 82 -0.20 -52.43 34.12
N VAL A 83 -0.73 -53.31 33.26
CA VAL A 83 -1.12 -54.68 33.68
C VAL A 83 0.12 -55.53 33.94
N GLN A 84 1.18 -55.41 33.11
CA GLN A 84 2.46 -56.07 33.36
C GLN A 84 3.11 -55.62 34.68
N LEU A 85 2.96 -54.33 34.99
CA LEU A 85 3.42 -53.77 36.27
C LEU A 85 2.69 -54.39 37.47
N LEU A 86 1.34 -54.47 37.37
CA LEU A 86 0.51 -55.10 38.45
C LEU A 86 0.78 -56.58 38.64
N LEU A 87 1.22 -57.28 37.62
CA LEU A 87 1.56 -58.71 37.65
C LEU A 87 3.04 -58.97 38.02
N SER A 88 3.82 -57.92 38.25
CA SER A 88 5.24 -58.04 38.63
C SER A 88 5.37 -58.51 40.09
N SER A 89 6.17 -59.58 40.36
CA SER A 89 6.47 -60.09 41.64
C SER A 89 7.76 -59.51 42.22
N ASP A 90 8.42 -58.57 41.55
CA ASP A 90 9.70 -57.98 41.99
C ASP A 90 9.47 -56.51 42.46
N PRO A 91 9.54 -56.26 43.81
CA PRO A 91 9.27 -54.92 44.35
C PRO A 91 10.32 -53.87 43.99
N ASP A 92 11.58 -54.26 43.76
CA ASP A 92 12.66 -53.31 43.48
C ASP A 92 12.56 -52.76 42.06
N SER A 93 12.19 -53.60 41.12
CA SER A 93 11.95 -53.17 39.75
C SER A 93 10.60 -52.48 39.55
N TYR A 94 9.66 -52.61 40.49
CA TYR A 94 8.31 -52.02 40.37
C TYR A 94 8.34 -50.49 40.32
N LEU A 95 9.06 -49.82 41.20
CA LEU A 95 9.15 -48.37 41.28
C LEU A 95 9.84 -47.77 40.05
N GLU A 96 10.92 -48.42 39.55
CA GLU A 96 11.60 -47.97 38.33
C GLU A 96 10.68 -48.05 37.09
N ARG A 97 9.95 -49.17 36.96
CA ARG A 97 8.99 -49.36 35.86
C ARG A 97 7.82 -48.40 35.97
N ALA A 98 7.27 -48.15 37.16
CA ALA A 98 6.22 -47.17 37.39
C ALA A 98 6.67 -45.75 36.97
N ALA A 99 7.86 -45.33 37.41
CA ALA A 99 8.45 -44.04 37.05
C ALA A 99 8.75 -43.94 35.55
N PHE A 100 9.08 -45.04 34.87
CA PHE A 100 9.22 -45.07 33.42
C PHE A 100 7.87 -44.87 32.71
N LEU A 101 6.81 -45.59 33.15
CA LEU A 101 5.46 -45.47 32.58
C LEU A 101 4.88 -44.07 32.79
N ASP A 102 5.09 -43.44 33.93
CA ASP A 102 4.69 -42.05 34.17
C ASP A 102 5.36 -41.11 33.22
N ARG A 103 6.70 -41.20 33.04
CA ARG A 103 7.43 -40.38 32.09
C ARG A 103 6.95 -40.57 30.65
N GLU A 104 6.66 -41.80 30.23
CA GLU A 104 6.12 -42.06 28.88
C GLU A 104 4.69 -41.54 28.75
N GLY A 105 3.85 -41.60 29.78
CA GLY A 105 2.54 -41.00 29.85
C GLY A 105 2.59 -39.48 29.67
N GLU A 106 3.49 -38.81 30.39
CA GLU A 106 3.72 -37.37 30.29
C GLU A 106 4.22 -36.95 28.90
N ARG A 107 5.14 -37.73 28.30
CA ARG A 107 5.63 -37.49 26.94
C ARG A 107 4.52 -37.58 25.89
N ARG A 108 3.67 -38.62 25.96
CA ARG A 108 2.51 -38.82 25.12
C ARG A 108 1.50 -37.68 25.28
N ALA A 109 1.19 -37.29 26.51
CA ALA A 109 0.30 -36.18 26.81
C ALA A 109 0.85 -34.84 26.26
N ALA A 110 2.15 -34.61 26.39
CA ALA A 110 2.81 -33.43 25.85
C ALA A 110 2.76 -33.41 24.31
N LEU A 111 2.97 -34.55 23.65
CA LEU A 111 2.89 -34.67 22.19
C LEU A 111 1.47 -34.41 21.68
N LEU A 112 0.46 -34.96 22.36
CA LEU A 112 -0.94 -34.72 22.03
C LEU A 112 -1.34 -33.23 22.22
N ARG A 113 -0.84 -32.59 23.29
CA ARG A 113 -1.03 -31.14 23.49
C ARG A 113 -0.42 -30.32 22.31
N LYS A 114 0.79 -30.67 21.89
CA LYS A 114 1.48 -30.06 20.74
C LYS A 114 0.71 -30.27 19.45
N LEU A 115 0.22 -31.49 19.20
CA LEU A 115 -0.57 -31.82 18.02
C LEU A 115 -1.87 -31.00 17.96
N ARG A 116 -2.61 -30.92 19.08
CA ARG A 116 -3.82 -30.09 19.18
C ARG A 116 -3.51 -28.60 18.98
N GLY A 117 -2.38 -28.11 19.51
CA GLY A 117 -1.91 -26.75 19.31
C GLY A 117 -1.61 -26.47 17.83
N ALA A 118 -0.90 -27.37 17.17
CA ALA A 118 -0.57 -27.25 15.75
C ALA A 118 -1.84 -27.29 14.86
N ALA A 119 -2.78 -28.17 15.15
CA ALA A 119 -4.06 -28.24 14.43
C ALA A 119 -4.85 -26.93 14.56
N ARG A 120 -4.93 -26.34 15.76
CA ARG A 120 -5.56 -25.02 15.97
C ARG A 120 -4.85 -23.91 15.20
N THR A 121 -3.51 -23.92 15.19
CA THR A 121 -2.72 -22.95 14.43
C THR A 121 -3.02 -23.04 12.93
N ILE A 122 -3.07 -24.25 12.35
CA ILE A 122 -3.42 -24.47 10.94
C ILE A 122 -4.82 -23.93 10.65
N ALA A 123 -5.81 -24.27 11.50
CA ALA A 123 -7.18 -23.81 11.32
C ALA A 123 -7.28 -22.27 11.32
N ARG A 124 -6.62 -21.60 12.28
CA ARG A 124 -6.57 -20.15 12.37
C ARG A 124 -5.89 -19.53 11.15
N THR A 125 -4.72 -20.05 10.75
CA THR A 125 -3.98 -19.54 9.60
C THR A 125 -4.77 -19.70 8.29
N ARG A 126 -5.52 -20.80 8.14
CA ARG A 126 -6.42 -20.99 6.98
C ARG A 126 -7.56 -19.98 6.98
N ALA A 127 -8.15 -19.67 8.14
CA ALA A 127 -9.19 -18.65 8.24
C ALA A 127 -8.63 -17.24 7.90
N GLU A 128 -7.45 -16.89 8.42
CA GLU A 128 -6.75 -15.64 8.09
C GLU A 128 -6.50 -15.53 6.57
N ALA A 129 -5.99 -16.59 5.94
CA ALA A 129 -5.77 -16.64 4.49
C ALA A 129 -7.08 -16.49 3.71
N GLY A 130 -8.18 -17.12 4.17
CA GLY A 130 -9.50 -16.98 3.57
C GLY A 130 -10.02 -15.54 3.59
N HIS A 131 -9.86 -14.85 4.72
CA HIS A 131 -10.23 -13.43 4.84
C HIS A 131 -9.38 -12.54 3.92
N ALA A 132 -8.07 -12.77 3.85
CA ALA A 132 -7.17 -12.03 2.98
C ALA A 132 -7.51 -12.28 1.49
N LEU A 133 -7.83 -13.50 1.09
CA LEU A 133 -8.26 -13.82 -0.29
C LEU A 133 -9.57 -13.14 -0.66
N ALA A 134 -10.56 -13.13 0.23
CA ALA A 134 -11.82 -12.41 0.00
C ALA A 134 -11.60 -10.89 -0.11
N GLY A 135 -10.67 -10.33 0.68
CA GLY A 135 -10.23 -8.95 0.55
C GLY A 135 -9.56 -8.67 -0.79
N LEU A 136 -8.65 -9.54 -1.20
CA LEU A 136 -7.93 -9.45 -2.48
C LEU A 136 -8.88 -9.41 -3.68
N GLU A 137 -9.94 -10.21 -3.68
CA GLU A 137 -10.93 -10.23 -4.75
C GLU A 137 -11.70 -8.90 -4.83
N ARG A 138 -12.18 -8.40 -3.68
CA ARG A 138 -12.84 -7.07 -3.61
C ARG A 138 -11.95 -5.95 -4.12
N ASP A 139 -10.66 -5.96 -3.77
CA ASP A 139 -9.71 -4.95 -4.19
C ASP A 139 -9.37 -5.04 -5.68
N ARG A 140 -9.28 -6.24 -6.24
CA ARG A 140 -9.13 -6.44 -7.69
C ARG A 140 -10.30 -5.83 -8.47
N GLU A 141 -11.52 -6.05 -8.01
CA GLU A 141 -12.69 -5.42 -8.60
C GLU A 141 -12.65 -3.89 -8.45
N ALA A 142 -12.25 -3.37 -7.28
CA ALA A 142 -12.09 -1.94 -7.04
C ALA A 142 -11.04 -1.33 -7.98
N VAL A 143 -9.87 -1.98 -8.13
CA VAL A 143 -8.83 -1.59 -9.10
C VAL A 143 -9.41 -1.49 -10.52
N ALA A 144 -10.16 -2.51 -10.96
CA ALA A 144 -10.76 -2.52 -12.29
C ALA A 144 -11.83 -1.42 -12.46
N ARG A 145 -12.65 -1.16 -11.43
CA ARG A 145 -13.65 -0.06 -11.45
C ARG A 145 -12.98 1.30 -11.53
N HIS A 146 -12.00 1.57 -10.67
CA HIS A 146 -11.30 2.87 -10.63
C HIS A 146 -10.50 3.11 -11.90
N LYS A 147 -9.85 2.07 -12.46
CA LYS A 147 -9.18 2.14 -13.75
C LYS A 147 -10.15 2.64 -14.85
N ARG A 148 -11.31 2.00 -14.98
CA ARG A 148 -12.34 2.43 -15.96
C ARG A 148 -12.77 3.87 -15.73
N THR A 149 -12.99 4.27 -14.47
CA THR A 149 -13.36 5.65 -14.14
C THR A 149 -12.30 6.65 -14.58
N VAL A 150 -11.02 6.39 -14.34
CA VAL A 150 -9.90 7.24 -14.79
C VAL A 150 -9.91 7.35 -16.32
N GLU A 151 -9.95 6.22 -17.02
CA GLU A 151 -9.94 6.16 -18.49
C GLU A 151 -11.13 6.94 -19.10
N ASP A 152 -12.34 6.78 -18.54
CA ASP A 152 -13.54 7.50 -18.99
C ASP A 152 -13.41 9.02 -18.79
N LYS A 153 -12.97 9.46 -17.60
CA LYS A 153 -12.81 10.88 -17.31
C LYS A 153 -11.77 11.52 -18.22
N LEU A 154 -10.63 10.85 -18.41
CA LEU A 154 -9.58 11.31 -19.31
C LEU A 154 -10.01 11.33 -20.78
N ALA A 155 -10.76 10.31 -21.22
CA ALA A 155 -11.31 10.31 -22.59
C ALA A 155 -12.29 11.46 -22.82
N ARG A 156 -13.13 11.80 -21.84
CA ARG A 156 -14.04 12.96 -21.89
C ARG A 156 -13.27 14.27 -21.91
N ALA A 157 -12.29 14.44 -21.02
CA ALA A 157 -11.45 15.64 -20.99
C ALA A 157 -10.72 15.86 -22.32
N ARG A 158 -10.13 14.81 -22.91
CA ARG A 158 -9.45 14.89 -24.21
C ARG A 158 -10.39 15.26 -25.35
N ARG A 159 -11.60 14.70 -25.40
CA ARG A 159 -12.60 15.07 -26.41
C ARG A 159 -13.00 16.55 -26.30
N LEU A 160 -13.20 17.02 -25.07
CA LEU A 160 -13.55 18.42 -24.83
C LEU A 160 -12.40 19.35 -25.23
N LEU A 161 -11.16 19.03 -24.85
CA LEU A 161 -9.96 19.78 -25.27
C LEU A 161 -9.81 19.81 -26.80
N ALA A 162 -10.06 18.70 -27.49
CA ALA A 162 -9.98 18.63 -28.94
C ALA A 162 -11.02 19.50 -29.63
N SER A 163 -12.15 19.78 -28.96
CA SER A 163 -13.20 20.68 -29.48
C SER A 163 -12.90 22.17 -29.26
N LEU A 164 -11.88 22.50 -28.41
CA LEU A 164 -11.50 23.89 -28.15
C LEU A 164 -10.58 24.44 -29.26
N PRO A 165 -10.64 25.76 -29.57
CA PRO A 165 -9.67 26.45 -30.43
C PRO A 165 -8.23 26.27 -29.91
N ALA A 166 -7.25 26.33 -30.84
CA ALA A 166 -5.83 26.13 -30.48
C ALA A 166 -5.32 27.15 -29.43
N GLU A 167 -5.77 28.39 -29.51
CA GLU A 167 -5.46 29.46 -28.54
C GLU A 167 -5.95 29.16 -27.14
N ASP A 168 -7.13 28.57 -26.99
CA ASP A 168 -7.71 28.21 -25.71
C ASP A 168 -7.00 26.97 -25.09
N ARG A 169 -6.56 26.03 -25.92
CA ARG A 169 -5.72 24.89 -25.48
C ARG A 169 -4.37 25.37 -24.96
N ALA A 170 -3.70 26.27 -25.65
CA ALA A 170 -2.43 26.84 -25.23
C ALA A 170 -2.55 27.60 -23.90
N ALA A 171 -3.66 28.29 -23.65
CA ALA A 171 -3.92 29.01 -22.40
C ALA A 171 -4.09 28.07 -21.19
N LEU A 172 -4.52 26.81 -21.42
CA LEU A 172 -4.62 25.78 -20.37
C LEU A 172 -3.25 25.17 -20.01
N ASP A 173 -2.29 25.20 -20.95
CA ASP A 173 -0.95 24.61 -20.79
C ASP A 173 0.10 25.61 -20.30
N HIS A 174 -0.23 26.93 -20.20
CA HIS A 174 0.71 27.94 -19.73
C HIS A 174 0.94 27.84 -18.24
N ALA A 175 2.01 27.14 -17.88
CA ALA A 175 2.58 27.11 -16.53
C ALA A 175 3.82 27.99 -16.46
N ALA A 176 4.03 28.60 -15.30
CA ALA A 176 5.22 29.39 -15.04
C ALA A 176 6.47 28.52 -15.11
N SER A 177 7.41 28.88 -16.00
CA SER A 177 8.62 28.07 -16.25
C SER A 177 9.87 28.53 -15.50
N ASP A 178 9.78 29.53 -14.62
CA ASP A 178 10.96 30.03 -13.91
C ASP A 178 11.24 29.24 -12.64
N ALA A 179 12.44 28.66 -12.57
CA ALA A 179 12.91 27.97 -11.37
C ALA A 179 13.03 28.93 -10.19
N PRO A 180 12.36 28.67 -9.05
CA PRO A 180 12.43 29.54 -7.89
C PRO A 180 13.81 29.51 -7.24
N SER A 181 14.35 30.70 -6.93
CA SER A 181 15.48 30.84 -6.02
C SER A 181 14.97 30.65 -4.60
N ALA A 182 15.51 29.69 -3.86
CA ALA A 182 14.98 29.29 -2.57
C ALA A 182 15.42 30.20 -1.42
N PRO A 183 14.54 30.89 -0.70
CA PRO A 183 14.81 31.37 0.64
C PRO A 183 14.17 30.43 1.69
N GLY A 184 14.97 29.98 2.62
CA GLY A 184 14.54 29.17 3.76
C GLY A 184 15.34 27.88 3.89
N ALA A 185 15.89 27.62 5.09
CA ALA A 185 16.67 26.41 5.34
C ALA A 185 15.74 25.17 5.31
N ALA A 186 15.81 24.41 4.22
CA ALA A 186 15.25 23.07 4.13
C ALA A 186 16.13 22.07 4.88
N SER A 187 15.58 20.95 5.33
CA SER A 187 16.40 19.86 5.85
C SER A 187 17.26 19.26 4.71
N PRO A 188 18.41 18.62 4.99
CA PRO A 188 19.19 17.96 3.94
C PRO A 188 18.39 16.93 3.14
N ARG A 189 17.46 16.21 3.78
CA ARG A 189 16.55 15.25 3.12
C ARG A 189 15.54 15.96 2.21
N ALA A 190 14.93 17.05 2.69
CA ALA A 190 14.00 17.85 1.89
C ALA A 190 14.69 18.46 0.67
N THR A 191 15.94 18.95 0.83
CA THR A 191 16.75 19.44 -0.27
C THR A 191 17.04 18.35 -1.30
N ALA A 192 17.49 17.17 -0.85
CA ALA A 192 17.77 16.04 -1.73
C ALA A 192 16.52 15.56 -2.46
N ALA A 193 15.35 15.54 -1.80
CA ALA A 193 14.08 15.20 -2.40
C ALA A 193 13.66 16.23 -3.47
N LEU A 194 13.79 17.53 -3.16
CA LEU A 194 13.47 18.58 -4.12
C LEU A 194 14.40 18.52 -5.35
N ASP A 195 15.68 18.25 -5.16
CA ASP A 195 16.64 18.10 -6.26
C ASP A 195 16.31 16.87 -7.11
N ALA A 196 15.81 15.78 -6.50
CA ALA A 196 15.28 14.65 -7.24
C ALA A 196 14.05 15.04 -8.07
N ALA A 197 13.09 15.77 -7.49
CA ALA A 197 11.91 16.26 -8.20
C ALA A 197 12.30 17.18 -9.37
N ARG A 198 13.31 18.04 -9.20
CA ARG A 198 13.85 18.88 -10.28
C ARG A 198 14.42 18.08 -11.45
N ARG A 199 15.09 16.94 -11.18
CA ARG A 199 15.56 16.03 -12.23
C ARG A 199 14.42 15.34 -13.00
N ALA A 200 13.22 15.33 -12.45
CA ALA A 200 12.02 14.80 -13.11
C ALA A 200 11.27 15.83 -13.97
N LEU A 201 11.69 17.10 -13.98
CA LEU A 201 11.09 18.14 -14.83
C LEU A 201 11.03 17.69 -16.29
N GLY A 202 9.91 17.99 -16.97
CA GLY A 202 9.67 17.59 -18.35
C GLY A 202 9.24 16.14 -18.53
N ARG A 203 9.28 15.28 -17.50
CA ARG A 203 8.78 13.91 -17.59
C ARG A 203 7.25 13.91 -17.70
N PRO A 204 6.67 13.01 -18.51
CA PRO A 204 5.24 12.99 -18.74
C PRO A 204 4.46 12.56 -17.51
N TYR A 205 3.25 13.12 -17.37
CA TYR A 205 2.27 12.56 -16.43
C TYR A 205 1.70 11.24 -16.96
N VAL A 206 1.76 10.22 -16.15
CA VAL A 206 1.05 8.95 -16.38
C VAL A 206 0.39 8.52 -15.06
N TRP A 207 -0.93 8.41 -15.06
CA TRP A 207 -1.68 7.99 -13.87
C TRP A 207 -1.23 6.60 -13.37
N GLY A 208 -1.06 6.46 -12.05
CA GLY A 208 -0.55 5.25 -11.42
C GLY A 208 0.98 5.04 -11.53
N ALA A 209 1.71 5.96 -12.21
CA ALA A 209 3.16 5.88 -12.34
C ALA A 209 3.88 6.58 -11.17
N ASN A 210 5.03 6.00 -10.75
CA ASN A 210 5.88 6.52 -9.68
C ASN A 210 7.38 6.51 -10.07
N GLY A 211 7.66 6.82 -11.34
CA GLY A 211 9.02 7.02 -11.87
C GLY A 211 9.74 5.78 -12.36
N PRO A 212 10.97 5.95 -12.83
CA PRO A 212 11.68 7.24 -13.04
C PRO A 212 11.31 7.96 -14.35
N THR A 213 10.58 7.33 -15.28
CA THR A 213 10.32 7.85 -16.63
C THR A 213 9.02 8.64 -16.74
N ALA A 214 8.07 8.40 -15.87
CA ALA A 214 6.76 9.03 -15.82
C ALA A 214 6.24 9.05 -14.38
N PHE A 215 5.33 9.97 -14.07
CA PHE A 215 4.82 10.19 -12.72
C PHE A 215 3.34 10.56 -12.72
N ASP A 216 2.60 10.15 -11.70
CA ASP A 216 1.45 10.90 -11.22
C ASP A 216 1.86 11.82 -10.06
N CYS A 217 0.93 12.62 -9.52
CA CYS A 217 1.26 13.63 -8.50
C CYS A 217 1.90 13.01 -7.24
N SER A 218 1.28 12.00 -6.65
CA SER A 218 1.78 11.32 -5.44
C SER A 218 2.96 10.39 -5.73
N GLY A 219 3.07 9.88 -6.95
CA GLY A 219 4.21 9.09 -7.40
C GLY A 219 5.49 9.91 -7.55
N LEU A 220 5.39 11.18 -8.00
CA LEU A 220 6.52 12.09 -8.07
C LEU A 220 7.09 12.38 -6.67
N THR A 221 6.25 12.75 -5.72
CA THR A 221 6.67 13.05 -4.36
C THR A 221 7.21 11.81 -3.65
N GLN A 222 6.58 10.64 -3.82
CA GLN A 222 7.06 9.37 -3.29
C GLN A 222 8.45 9.03 -3.83
N TRP A 223 8.64 9.11 -5.15
CA TRP A 223 9.91 8.81 -5.79
C TRP A 223 11.00 9.79 -5.35
N ALA A 224 10.69 11.08 -5.31
CA ALA A 224 11.64 12.12 -4.93
C ALA A 224 12.17 11.93 -3.50
N TYR A 225 11.28 11.66 -2.55
CA TYR A 225 11.65 11.38 -1.17
C TYR A 225 12.38 10.04 -1.01
N ALA A 226 12.06 9.03 -1.81
CA ALA A 226 12.80 7.77 -1.84
C ALA A 226 14.28 7.98 -2.24
N GLN A 227 14.57 8.91 -3.18
CA GLN A 227 15.95 9.30 -3.53
C GLN A 227 16.68 9.97 -2.36
N ALA A 228 15.96 10.56 -1.42
CA ALA A 228 16.48 11.14 -0.18
C ALA A 228 16.52 10.15 1.00
N GLY A 229 16.23 8.86 0.76
CA GLY A 229 16.19 7.81 1.77
C GLY A 229 14.95 7.85 2.68
N VAL A 230 13.88 8.52 2.26
CA VAL A 230 12.61 8.63 3.01
C VAL A 230 11.51 7.89 2.26
N SER A 231 10.85 6.94 2.93
CA SER A 231 9.72 6.21 2.36
C SER A 231 8.42 6.95 2.62
N LEU A 232 7.76 7.43 1.57
CA LEU A 232 6.42 8.00 1.64
C LEU A 232 5.36 6.96 1.23
N PRO A 233 4.14 7.06 1.77
CA PRO A 233 3.00 6.29 1.29
C PRO A 233 2.71 6.55 -0.19
N ARG A 234 1.91 5.66 -0.83
CA ARG A 234 1.65 5.78 -2.28
C ARG A 234 0.64 6.87 -2.61
N THR A 235 -0.31 7.17 -1.74
CA THR A 235 -1.41 8.09 -2.04
C THR A 235 -1.20 9.48 -1.45
N SER A 236 -1.72 10.50 -2.14
CA SER A 236 -1.68 11.89 -1.67
C SER A 236 -2.40 12.05 -0.33
N GLN A 237 -3.51 11.30 -0.11
CA GLN A 237 -4.24 11.29 1.15
C GLN A 237 -3.40 10.81 2.34
N GLU A 238 -2.56 9.80 2.14
CA GLU A 238 -1.65 9.32 3.19
C GLU A 238 -0.42 10.21 3.33
N GLN A 239 0.11 10.74 2.22
CA GLN A 239 1.27 11.63 2.22
C GLN A 239 1.03 12.94 2.98
N ARG A 240 -0.21 13.48 2.93
CA ARG A 240 -0.56 14.66 3.75
C ARG A 240 -0.39 14.46 5.26
N HIS A 241 -0.30 13.20 5.69
CA HIS A 241 -0.11 12.82 7.09
C HIS A 241 1.30 12.22 7.37
N ALA A 242 2.20 12.24 6.39
CA ALA A 242 3.52 11.62 6.52
C ALA A 242 4.53 12.44 7.35
N GLY A 243 4.10 13.55 7.94
CA GLY A 243 4.95 14.41 8.74
C GLY A 243 4.15 15.40 9.59
N ARG A 244 4.76 16.52 9.92
CA ARG A 244 4.15 17.57 10.73
C ARG A 244 3.44 18.60 9.86
N VAL A 245 2.17 18.88 10.14
CA VAL A 245 1.44 19.97 9.48
C VAL A 245 2.01 21.34 9.88
N VAL A 246 2.18 22.21 8.89
CA VAL A 246 2.68 23.59 9.06
C VAL A 246 1.76 24.56 8.31
N PRO A 247 1.66 25.83 8.75
CA PRO A 247 0.96 26.86 7.98
C PRO A 247 1.65 27.08 6.62
N LEU A 248 0.88 27.43 5.58
CA LEU A 248 1.42 27.73 4.24
C LEU A 248 2.46 28.88 4.28
N SER A 249 2.23 29.89 5.16
CA SER A 249 3.19 31.00 5.37
C SER A 249 4.54 30.57 5.92
N GLN A 250 4.65 29.35 6.48
CA GLN A 250 5.88 28.75 7.00
C GLN A 250 6.40 27.64 6.09
N ALA A 251 5.83 27.47 4.88
CA ALA A 251 6.27 26.45 3.94
C ALA A 251 7.75 26.65 3.57
N ARG A 252 8.49 25.55 3.51
CA ARG A 252 9.92 25.50 3.14
C ARG A 252 10.11 24.59 1.94
N PRO A 253 11.15 24.81 1.13
CA PRO A 253 11.45 23.90 0.02
C PRO A 253 11.50 22.44 0.46
N GLY A 254 10.79 21.59 -0.26
CA GLY A 254 10.61 20.17 0.06
C GLY A 254 9.33 19.84 0.82
N ASP A 255 8.67 20.79 1.50
CA ASP A 255 7.37 20.52 2.15
C ASP A 255 6.33 20.03 1.12
N LEU A 256 5.49 19.10 1.53
CA LEU A 256 4.41 18.56 0.69
C LEU A 256 3.18 19.46 0.81
N VAL A 257 2.62 19.88 -0.31
CA VAL A 257 1.40 20.70 -0.38
C VAL A 257 0.28 19.84 -0.94
N ALA A 258 -0.71 19.53 -0.10
CA ALA A 258 -1.92 18.82 -0.51
C ALA A 258 -3.01 19.80 -0.91
N TYR A 259 -3.73 19.47 -1.97
CA TYR A 259 -4.76 20.32 -2.55
C TYR A 259 -6.12 19.64 -2.53
N ARG A 260 -7.16 20.45 -2.57
CA ARG A 260 -8.59 20.10 -2.46
C ARG A 260 -8.94 19.47 -1.10
N ALA A 261 -10.20 19.47 -0.74
CA ALA A 261 -10.66 18.97 0.57
C ALA A 261 -10.37 17.46 0.74
N ASP A 262 -10.43 16.71 -0.34
CA ASP A 262 -10.16 15.27 -0.38
C ASP A 262 -8.67 14.90 -0.55
N ALA A 263 -7.79 15.92 -0.61
CA ALA A 263 -6.35 15.75 -0.87
C ALA A 263 -6.06 14.88 -2.12
N SER A 264 -6.89 15.03 -3.17
CA SER A 264 -6.73 14.26 -4.41
C SER A 264 -5.54 14.70 -5.27
N HIS A 265 -4.87 15.80 -4.92
CA HIS A 265 -3.65 16.25 -5.57
C HIS A 265 -2.59 16.66 -4.55
N ILE A 266 -1.33 16.46 -4.88
CA ILE A 266 -0.18 16.80 -4.04
C ILE A 266 0.98 17.31 -4.89
N ALA A 267 1.74 18.25 -4.33
CA ALA A 267 2.92 18.83 -4.92
C ALA A 267 4.02 19.00 -3.88
N MET A 268 5.24 19.28 -4.31
CA MET A 268 6.36 19.63 -3.44
C MET A 268 6.63 21.14 -3.53
N TYR A 269 6.64 21.83 -2.39
CA TYR A 269 6.96 23.25 -2.35
C TYR A 269 8.40 23.51 -2.78
N ALA A 270 8.60 24.39 -3.75
CA ALA A 270 9.89 24.67 -4.35
C ALA A 270 10.53 25.97 -3.84
N GLY A 271 9.78 26.78 -3.09
CA GLY A 271 10.16 28.13 -2.66
C GLY A 271 9.46 29.22 -3.49
N ASN A 272 9.49 30.45 -3.01
CA ASN A 272 8.96 31.64 -3.69
C ASN A 272 7.51 31.51 -4.20
N GLY A 273 6.65 30.84 -3.42
CA GLY A 273 5.25 30.63 -3.79
C GLY A 273 5.04 29.66 -4.94
N GLN A 274 6.03 28.84 -5.29
CA GLN A 274 5.94 27.84 -6.35
C GLN A 274 6.02 26.41 -5.80
N VAL A 275 5.44 25.49 -6.53
CA VAL A 275 5.49 24.04 -6.31
C VAL A 275 5.97 23.32 -7.55
N ILE A 276 6.58 22.15 -7.39
CA ILE A 276 6.87 21.21 -8.46
C ILE A 276 5.90 20.03 -8.35
N HIS A 277 5.26 19.66 -9.44
CA HIS A 277 4.28 18.58 -9.45
C HIS A 277 4.13 17.92 -10.82
N ALA A 278 3.42 16.79 -10.86
CA ALA A 278 2.88 16.19 -12.08
C ALA A 278 1.39 16.53 -12.15
N PRO A 279 0.95 17.47 -13.04
CA PRO A 279 -0.36 18.09 -12.93
C PRO A 279 -1.51 17.20 -13.41
N HIS A 280 -1.46 16.70 -14.64
CA HIS A 280 -2.52 15.89 -15.26
C HIS A 280 -2.00 15.21 -16.55
N PRO A 281 -2.69 14.20 -17.09
CA PRO A 281 -2.32 13.57 -18.35
C PRO A 281 -2.24 14.56 -19.52
N GLY A 282 -1.13 14.52 -20.23
CA GLY A 282 -0.83 15.42 -21.36
C GLY A 282 0.09 16.56 -20.97
N ALA A 283 0.28 16.84 -19.68
CA ALA A 283 1.24 17.81 -19.21
C ALA A 283 2.47 17.13 -18.59
N PRO A 284 3.66 17.73 -18.69
CA PRO A 284 4.86 17.24 -18.04
C PRO A 284 4.91 17.67 -16.57
N VAL A 285 5.82 17.06 -15.80
CA VAL A 285 6.26 17.57 -14.50
C VAL A 285 6.79 18.99 -14.70
N ARG A 286 6.29 19.93 -13.90
CA ARG A 286 6.56 21.37 -14.05
C ARG A 286 6.44 22.12 -12.74
N TYR A 287 6.81 23.41 -12.78
CA TYR A 287 6.48 24.36 -11.72
C TYR A 287 5.13 25.01 -12.00
N ASP A 288 4.36 25.21 -10.93
CA ASP A 288 3.12 26.01 -10.94
C ASP A 288 3.03 26.84 -9.65
N PRO A 289 2.27 27.95 -9.61
CA PRO A 289 2.04 28.72 -8.40
C PRO A 289 1.41 27.85 -7.31
N VAL A 290 1.83 28.01 -6.04
CA VAL A 290 1.27 27.27 -4.91
C VAL A 290 -0.23 27.46 -4.74
N GLY A 291 -0.77 28.61 -5.22
CA GLY A 291 -2.20 28.92 -5.19
C GLY A 291 -2.98 28.43 -6.42
N MET A 292 -2.42 27.57 -7.29
CA MET A 292 -3.09 27.05 -8.49
C MET A 292 -4.40 26.30 -8.18
N LEU A 293 -4.51 25.70 -7.02
CA LEU A 293 -5.66 24.98 -6.50
C LEU A 293 -5.87 25.33 -5.02
N PRO A 294 -7.06 25.10 -4.44
CA PRO A 294 -7.28 25.27 -3.00
C PRO A 294 -6.35 24.37 -2.19
N VAL A 295 -5.47 24.98 -1.39
CA VAL A 295 -4.56 24.25 -0.48
C VAL A 295 -5.35 23.70 0.70
N SER A 296 -5.22 22.42 1.00
CA SER A 296 -5.85 21.76 2.14
C SER A 296 -4.90 21.60 3.32
N SER A 297 -3.63 21.32 3.06
CA SER A 297 -2.59 21.23 4.10
C SER A 297 -1.20 21.36 3.52
N VAL A 298 -0.24 21.76 4.37
CA VAL A 298 1.20 21.68 4.08
C VAL A 298 1.83 20.78 5.12
N THR A 299 2.61 19.79 4.69
CA THR A 299 3.21 18.77 5.56
C THR A 299 4.73 18.78 5.41
N ARG A 300 5.44 18.94 6.51
CA ARG A 300 6.90 18.84 6.59
C ARG A 300 7.30 17.44 6.99
N VAL A 301 8.03 16.78 6.11
CA VAL A 301 8.57 15.41 6.27
C VAL A 301 9.93 15.44 6.95
#